data_93db9e6031e0b663c4a61f1fc3ccf916
#
_entry.id   93db9e6031e0b663c4a61f1fc3ccf916
#
_cell.length_a   1.000
_cell.length_b   1.000
_cell.length_c   1.000
_cell.angle_alpha   90.00
_cell.angle_beta   90.00
_cell.angle_gamma   90.00
#
_symmetry.space_group_name_H-M   'P 1'
#
loop_
_entity.id
_entity.type
_entity.pdbx_description
1 polymer ?
#
loop_
_entity_poly.entity_id
_entity_poly.type
_entity_poly.pdbx_seq_one_letter_code
_entity_poly.pdbx_strand_id
1 'polypeptide(L)'
;YIHASQTKLLADVMTGGFKENDSCFINWEKLTKKGNNALKDSERTNFVEHIARALNDGLRFVVIVDESHQNNTVKADEIIQYFHTDKIIRCSATPKGIKNAEIIEIPEEDVIAEGLIKKMLVINEDFPQNVETDNQNAYLLEKALCKQRSLRSAFLAADRDINPLIVVQIPNKSEKMQDD
;
A
#
# COMPACT_ATOMS: atom_id res chain seq x y z
N TYR A 1 13.21 19.41 1.24
CA TYR A 1 11.79 19.57 1.60
C TYR A 1 11.01 19.86 0.32
N ILE A 2 10.09 18.97 -0.07
CA ILE A 2 9.12 19.24 -1.12
C ILE A 2 7.95 19.95 -0.43
N HIS A 3 7.82 21.24 -0.64
CA HIS A 3 6.68 22.01 -0.13
C HIS A 3 5.55 21.87 -1.13
N ALA A 4 4.60 20.97 -0.85
CA ALA A 4 3.39 20.89 -1.65
C ALA A 4 2.42 22.00 -1.25
N SER A 5 2.11 22.94 -2.13
CA SER A 5 1.14 23.99 -1.87
C SER A 5 -0.29 23.50 -1.98
N GLN A 6 -0.54 22.47 -2.78
CA GLN A 6 -1.85 21.88 -2.95
C GLN A 6 -1.75 20.37 -3.23
N THR A 7 -2.63 19.61 -2.61
CA THR A 7 -2.83 18.18 -2.95
C THR A 7 -3.95 18.10 -3.99
N LYS A 8 -3.67 17.48 -5.12
CA LYS A 8 -4.63 17.24 -6.19
C LYS A 8 -4.93 15.77 -6.36
N LEU A 9 -6.17 15.46 -6.63
CA LEU A 9 -6.58 14.16 -7.14
C LEU A 9 -6.54 14.17 -8.68
N LEU A 10 -6.59 12.99 -9.28
CA LEU A 10 -6.61 12.86 -10.74
C LEU A 10 -7.70 13.71 -11.41
N ALA A 11 -8.89 13.77 -10.82
CA ALA A 11 -10.00 14.59 -11.32
C ALA A 11 -9.67 16.08 -11.38
N ASP A 12 -8.92 16.59 -10.40
CA ASP A 12 -8.50 18.00 -10.35
C ASP A 12 -7.51 18.32 -11.46
N VAL A 13 -6.59 17.38 -11.74
CA VAL A 13 -5.64 17.49 -12.84
C VAL A 13 -6.36 17.45 -14.18
N MET A 14 -7.36 16.56 -14.35
CA MET A 14 -8.16 16.45 -15.57
C MET A 14 -8.95 17.72 -15.87
N THR A 15 -9.28 18.51 -14.85
CA THR A 15 -10.05 19.76 -15.02
C THR A 15 -9.16 20.99 -15.14
N GLY A 16 -8.12 21.08 -14.29
CA GLY A 16 -7.32 22.30 -14.12
C GLY A 16 -5.84 22.17 -14.46
N GLY A 17 -5.38 20.99 -14.89
CA GLY A 17 -3.97 20.71 -15.18
C GLY A 17 -3.08 20.72 -13.94
N PHE A 18 -1.78 20.64 -14.17
CA PHE A 18 -0.73 20.74 -13.16
C PHE A 18 -0.29 22.18 -12.98
N LYS A 19 0.07 22.54 -11.74
CA LYS A 19 0.67 23.82 -11.40
C LYS A 19 1.94 23.61 -10.60
N GLU A 20 2.77 24.63 -10.52
CA GLU A 20 3.97 24.60 -9.70
C GLU A 20 3.67 24.30 -8.24
N ASN A 21 4.46 23.43 -7.62
CA ASN A 21 4.30 22.94 -6.25
C ASN A 21 3.00 22.14 -5.97
N ASP A 22 2.33 21.64 -6.99
CA ASP A 22 1.25 20.67 -6.80
C ASP A 22 1.81 19.30 -6.42
N SER A 23 1.09 18.58 -5.54
CA SER A 23 1.24 17.13 -5.33
C SER A 23 0.00 16.43 -5.87
N CYS A 24 0.18 15.47 -6.77
CA CYS A 24 -0.92 14.69 -7.32
C CYS A 24 -0.81 13.22 -6.88
N PHE A 25 -1.87 12.71 -6.25
CA PHE A 25 -1.98 11.31 -5.87
C PHE A 25 -2.85 10.57 -6.89
N ILE A 26 -2.28 9.55 -7.49
CA ILE A 26 -2.94 8.77 -8.54
C ILE A 26 -2.91 7.30 -8.15
N ASN A 27 -4.09 6.69 -8.12
CA ASN A 27 -4.16 5.24 -7.98
C ASN A 27 -3.72 4.60 -9.30
N TRP A 28 -2.67 3.80 -9.22
CA TRP A 28 -2.04 3.12 -10.34
C TRP A 28 -3.01 2.22 -11.13
N GLU A 29 -3.90 1.56 -10.42
CA GLU A 29 -4.91 0.69 -11.04
C GLU A 29 -5.83 1.43 -12.01
N LYS A 30 -6.13 2.70 -11.73
CA LYS A 30 -6.94 3.54 -12.62
C LYS A 30 -6.25 3.78 -13.97
N LEU A 31 -4.92 3.85 -13.96
CA LEU A 31 -4.13 4.13 -15.17
C LEU A 31 -3.83 2.87 -16.00
N THR A 32 -3.69 1.72 -15.37
CA THR A 32 -3.13 0.51 -16.01
C THR A 32 -4.13 -0.59 -16.28
N LYS A 33 -5.20 -0.74 -15.47
CA LYS A 33 -6.19 -1.81 -15.63
C LYS A 33 -7.24 -1.50 -16.71
N LYS A 34 -7.74 -2.57 -17.34
CA LYS A 34 -8.95 -2.53 -18.16
C LYS A 34 -10.14 -2.92 -17.27
N GLY A 35 -11.25 -2.19 -17.36
CA GLY A 35 -12.49 -2.51 -16.64
C GLY A 35 -13.20 -1.27 -16.08
N ASN A 36 -14.26 -1.47 -15.28
CA ASN A 36 -15.15 -0.39 -14.81
C ASN A 36 -14.48 0.71 -13.98
N ASN A 37 -13.30 0.44 -13.43
CA ASN A 37 -12.52 1.41 -12.61
C ASN A 37 -11.32 1.99 -13.37
N ALA A 38 -11.11 1.63 -14.63
CA ALA A 38 -10.04 2.17 -15.46
C ALA A 38 -10.45 3.50 -16.08
N LEU A 39 -9.46 4.37 -16.30
CA LEU A 39 -9.69 5.54 -17.15
C LEU A 39 -10.08 5.08 -18.56
N LYS A 40 -11.07 5.73 -19.14
CA LYS A 40 -11.39 5.59 -20.56
C LYS A 40 -10.19 6.05 -21.40
N ASP A 41 -10.06 5.55 -22.62
CA ASP A 41 -8.93 5.92 -23.48
C ASP A 41 -8.87 7.44 -23.71
N SER A 42 -10.02 8.11 -23.81
CA SER A 42 -10.11 9.57 -23.91
C SER A 42 -9.61 10.29 -22.65
N GLU A 43 -9.90 9.77 -21.48
CA GLU A 43 -9.44 10.34 -20.21
C GLU A 43 -7.92 10.15 -20.04
N ARG A 44 -7.40 8.99 -20.45
CA ARG A 44 -5.95 8.74 -20.44
C ARG A 44 -5.21 9.66 -21.41
N THR A 45 -5.74 9.86 -22.59
CA THR A 45 -5.18 10.82 -23.56
C THR A 45 -5.18 12.23 -22.98
N ASN A 46 -6.28 12.65 -22.36
CA ASN A 46 -6.36 13.96 -21.72
C ASN A 46 -5.33 14.11 -20.57
N PHE A 47 -5.14 13.07 -19.75
CA PHE A 47 -4.11 13.08 -18.71
C PHE A 47 -2.71 13.27 -19.26
N VAL A 48 -2.36 12.54 -20.33
CA VAL A 48 -1.06 12.69 -21.00
C VAL A 48 -0.91 14.08 -21.63
N GLU A 49 -1.97 14.63 -22.18
CA GLU A 49 -1.96 16.01 -22.69
C GLU A 49 -1.73 17.05 -21.60
N HIS A 50 -2.28 16.86 -20.40
CA HIS A 50 -1.99 17.74 -19.25
C HIS A 50 -0.54 17.65 -18.80
N ILE A 51 0.06 16.45 -18.82
CA ILE A 51 1.50 16.29 -18.54
C ILE A 51 2.33 17.04 -19.59
N ALA A 52 2.04 16.80 -20.87
CA ALA A 52 2.78 17.44 -21.97
C ALA A 52 2.68 18.96 -21.92
N ARG A 53 1.50 19.50 -21.61
CA ARG A 53 1.30 20.95 -21.44
C ARG A 53 2.11 21.49 -20.28
N ALA A 54 2.09 20.82 -19.13
CA ALA A 54 2.88 21.22 -17.96
C ALA A 54 4.39 21.23 -18.24
N LEU A 55 4.89 20.24 -18.99
CA LEU A 55 6.29 20.21 -19.42
C LEU A 55 6.64 21.36 -20.36
N ASN A 56 5.76 21.68 -21.31
CA ASN A 56 5.92 22.83 -22.21
C ASN A 56 5.91 24.17 -21.46
N ASP A 57 5.16 24.25 -20.36
CA ASP A 57 5.12 25.41 -19.46
C ASP A 57 6.36 25.47 -18.52
N GLY A 58 7.30 24.53 -18.66
CA GLY A 58 8.55 24.48 -17.90
C GLY A 58 8.47 23.81 -16.54
N LEU A 59 7.34 23.17 -16.22
CA LEU A 59 7.22 22.40 -14.99
C LEU A 59 8.11 21.15 -15.02
N ARG A 60 8.66 20.79 -13.87
CA ARG A 60 9.42 19.57 -13.66
C ARG A 60 8.68 18.63 -12.73
N PHE A 61 8.74 17.35 -13.02
CA PHE A 61 8.10 16.32 -12.20
C PHE A 61 9.11 15.52 -11.38
N VAL A 62 8.70 15.14 -10.18
CA VAL A 62 9.29 14.06 -9.40
C VAL A 62 8.22 12.98 -9.27
N VAL A 63 8.50 11.78 -9.72
CA VAL A 63 7.57 10.65 -9.66
C VAL A 63 7.92 9.78 -8.46
N ILE A 64 6.96 9.58 -7.57
CA ILE A 64 7.09 8.68 -6.42
C ILE A 64 6.16 7.50 -6.64
N VAL A 65 6.71 6.29 -6.68
CA VAL A 65 5.96 5.03 -6.86
C VAL A 65 6.00 4.27 -5.56
N ASP A 66 4.87 4.26 -4.87
CA ASP A 66 4.70 3.45 -3.66
C ASP A 66 4.35 2.00 -4.02
N GLU A 67 4.75 1.06 -3.16
CA GLU A 67 4.58 -0.39 -3.38
C GLU A 67 5.05 -0.84 -4.77
N SER A 68 6.21 -0.36 -5.18
CA SER A 68 6.71 -0.51 -6.55
C SER A 68 6.88 -1.97 -6.99
N HIS A 69 6.98 -2.92 -6.06
CA HIS A 69 7.05 -4.36 -6.36
C HIS A 69 5.75 -4.91 -6.96
N GLN A 70 4.58 -4.30 -6.65
CA GLN A 70 3.27 -4.71 -7.17
C GLN A 70 3.00 -4.14 -8.57
N ASN A 71 3.63 -3.02 -8.89
CA ASN A 71 3.33 -2.22 -10.08
C ASN A 71 4.47 -2.21 -11.12
N ASN A 72 5.36 -3.19 -11.07
CA ASN A 72 6.46 -3.30 -12.02
C ASN A 72 5.96 -3.93 -13.35
N THR A 73 5.17 -3.19 -14.10
CA THR A 73 4.62 -3.61 -15.38
C THR A 73 5.08 -2.68 -16.50
N VAL A 74 5.16 -3.21 -17.74
CA VAL A 74 5.52 -2.42 -18.93
C VAL A 74 4.63 -1.17 -19.09
N LYS A 75 3.33 -1.30 -18.84
CA LYS A 75 2.40 -0.16 -18.88
C LYS A 75 2.68 0.89 -17.83
N ALA A 76 3.17 0.46 -16.68
CA ALA A 76 3.58 1.35 -15.62
C ALA A 76 4.76 2.21 -16.04
N ASP A 77 5.76 1.58 -16.60
CA ASP A 77 6.94 2.28 -17.09
C ASP A 77 6.62 3.21 -18.27
N GLU A 78 5.74 2.80 -19.19
CA GLU A 78 5.24 3.65 -20.27
C GLU A 78 4.60 4.96 -19.74
N ILE A 79 3.78 4.87 -18.69
CA ILE A 79 3.13 6.05 -18.11
C ILE A 79 4.16 6.95 -17.42
N ILE A 80 5.13 6.38 -16.71
CA ILE A 80 6.20 7.12 -16.07
C ILE A 80 7.04 7.89 -17.12
N GLN A 81 7.25 7.32 -18.30
CA GLN A 81 8.00 7.96 -19.37
C GLN A 81 7.36 9.26 -19.88
N TYR A 82 6.03 9.41 -19.80
CA TYR A 82 5.37 10.66 -20.20
C TYR A 82 5.77 11.86 -19.34
N PHE A 83 6.21 11.64 -18.11
CA PHE A 83 6.64 12.72 -17.23
C PHE A 83 8.03 13.27 -17.57
N HIS A 84 8.77 12.62 -18.47
CA HIS A 84 10.12 13.04 -18.89
C HIS A 84 11.02 13.45 -17.72
N THR A 85 10.94 12.71 -16.60
CA THR A 85 11.72 12.98 -15.40
C THR A 85 12.84 11.97 -15.22
N ASP A 86 13.99 12.47 -14.77
CA ASP A 86 15.13 11.68 -14.31
C ASP A 86 15.05 11.36 -12.80
N LYS A 87 14.06 11.93 -12.11
CA LYS A 87 13.86 11.76 -10.66
C LYS A 87 12.65 10.87 -10.37
N ILE A 88 12.93 9.56 -10.25
CA ILE A 88 11.94 8.56 -9.90
C ILE A 88 12.35 7.93 -8.59
N ILE A 89 11.49 8.04 -7.58
CA ILE A 89 11.66 7.42 -6.27
C ILE A 89 10.73 6.22 -6.20
N ARG A 90 11.29 5.03 -5.97
CA ARG A 90 10.52 3.79 -5.85
C ARG A 90 10.62 3.28 -4.41
N CYS A 91 9.48 3.23 -3.71
CA CYS A 91 9.38 2.72 -2.35
C CYS A 91 8.89 1.28 -2.39
N SER A 92 9.53 0.38 -1.63
CA SER A 92 9.11 -1.02 -1.51
C SER A 92 9.80 -1.68 -0.34
N ALA A 93 9.07 -2.52 0.39
CA ALA A 93 9.66 -3.40 1.40
C ALA A 93 10.42 -4.59 0.77
N THR A 94 10.10 -4.94 -0.49
CA THR A 94 10.72 -6.04 -1.24
C THR A 94 11.13 -5.56 -2.63
N PRO A 95 12.17 -4.72 -2.75
CA PRO A 95 12.57 -4.15 -4.02
C PRO A 95 13.06 -5.26 -4.96
N LYS A 96 12.53 -5.26 -6.18
CA LYS A 96 13.10 -6.06 -7.27
C LYS A 96 14.17 -5.22 -7.93
N GLY A 97 15.35 -5.82 -8.17
CA GLY A 97 16.49 -5.12 -8.71
C GLY A 97 16.16 -4.32 -9.98
N ILE A 98 16.34 -3.03 -9.91
CA ILE A 98 16.18 -2.10 -11.02
C ILE A 98 17.58 -1.75 -11.50
N LYS A 99 17.83 -1.95 -12.78
CA LYS A 99 19.13 -1.56 -13.38
C LYS A 99 19.29 -0.04 -13.31
N ASN A 100 20.50 0.40 -13.00
CA ASN A 100 20.86 1.82 -12.93
C ASN A 100 20.09 2.65 -11.88
N ALA A 101 19.71 2.02 -10.77
CA ALA A 101 19.11 2.70 -9.62
C ALA A 101 20.11 2.72 -8.45
N GLU A 102 20.14 3.82 -7.73
CA GLU A 102 20.73 3.89 -6.40
C GLU A 102 19.74 3.30 -5.40
N ILE A 103 20.19 2.37 -4.57
CA ILE A 103 19.35 1.74 -3.56
C ILE A 103 19.73 2.34 -2.21
N ILE A 104 18.73 2.91 -1.55
CA ILE A 104 18.83 3.38 -0.17
C ILE A 104 18.02 2.40 0.67
N GLU A 105 18.70 1.67 1.54
CA GLU A 105 18.07 0.76 2.49
C GLU A 105 17.93 1.45 3.84
N ILE A 106 16.73 1.38 4.42
CA ILE A 106 16.47 1.83 5.79
C ILE A 106 16.50 0.59 6.68
N PRO A 107 17.43 0.49 7.63
CA PRO A 107 17.52 -0.66 8.53
C PRO A 107 16.21 -0.89 9.31
N GLU A 108 15.82 -2.16 9.45
CA GLU A 108 14.60 -2.51 10.17
C GLU A 108 14.64 -2.04 11.65
N GLU A 109 15.82 -2.07 12.24
CA GLU A 109 16.04 -1.62 13.62
C GLU A 109 15.67 -0.14 13.80
N ASP A 110 16.00 0.70 12.82
CA ASP A 110 15.68 2.14 12.85
C ASP A 110 14.16 2.35 12.74
N VAL A 111 13.50 1.58 11.88
CA VAL A 111 12.04 1.66 11.70
C VAL A 111 11.30 1.18 12.95
N ILE A 112 11.82 0.16 13.63
CA ILE A 112 11.30 -0.32 14.92
C ILE A 112 11.54 0.72 16.02
N ALA A 113 12.72 1.32 16.07
CA ALA A 113 13.07 2.32 17.08
C ALA A 113 12.17 3.55 17.01
N GLU A 114 11.79 3.96 15.80
CA GLU A 114 10.83 5.04 15.54
C GLU A 114 9.36 4.63 15.75
N GLY A 115 9.08 3.37 16.08
CA GLY A 115 7.73 2.86 16.35
C GLY A 115 6.83 2.78 15.10
N LEU A 116 7.41 2.77 13.91
CA LEU A 116 6.67 2.74 12.65
C LEU A 116 6.20 1.33 12.26
N ILE A 117 6.90 0.30 12.75
CA ILE A 117 6.50 -1.10 12.58
C ILE A 117 6.50 -1.83 13.92
N LYS A 118 5.88 -3.01 13.94
CA LYS A 118 5.79 -3.84 15.14
C LYS A 118 7.18 -4.36 15.51
N LYS A 119 7.52 -4.27 16.79
CA LYS A 119 8.77 -4.80 17.33
C LYS A 119 8.84 -6.32 17.23
N MET A 120 7.71 -7.00 17.33
CA MET A 120 7.64 -8.46 17.40
C MET A 120 6.31 -8.97 16.86
N LEU A 121 6.35 -10.09 16.16
CA LEU A 121 5.20 -10.90 15.82
C LEU A 121 5.21 -12.14 16.70
N VAL A 122 4.15 -12.34 17.46
CA VAL A 122 3.98 -13.50 18.30
C VAL A 122 3.04 -14.48 17.61
N ILE A 123 3.51 -15.70 17.41
CA ILE A 123 2.74 -16.77 16.75
C ILE A 123 2.47 -17.86 17.79
N ASN A 124 1.20 -18.24 17.92
CA ASN A 124 0.76 -19.32 18.81
C ASN A 124 1.20 -19.17 20.27
N GLU A 125 1.26 -17.93 20.77
CA GLU A 125 1.53 -17.67 22.18
C GLU A 125 0.42 -18.33 23.04
N ASP A 126 0.85 -19.09 24.05
CA ASP A 126 -0.04 -19.83 24.97
C ASP A 126 -0.89 -20.93 24.31
N PHE A 127 -0.52 -21.38 23.10
CA PHE A 127 -1.17 -22.53 22.49
C PHE A 127 -0.46 -23.82 22.88
N PRO A 128 -1.16 -24.76 23.51
CA PRO A 128 -0.61 -26.11 23.74
C PRO A 128 -0.38 -26.79 22.39
N GLN A 129 0.76 -27.50 22.26
CA GLN A 129 1.15 -28.16 21.00
C GLN A 129 0.17 -29.29 20.60
N ASN A 130 -0.57 -29.87 21.54
CA ASN A 130 -1.53 -30.92 21.32
C ASN A 130 -2.85 -30.54 21.99
N VAL A 131 -3.82 -30.11 21.21
CA VAL A 131 -5.20 -29.87 21.66
C VAL A 131 -6.05 -30.97 21.09
N GLU A 132 -6.45 -31.91 21.94
CA GLU A 132 -7.51 -32.86 21.60
C GLU A 132 -8.85 -32.13 21.72
N THR A 133 -9.43 -31.75 20.60
CA THR A 133 -10.75 -31.13 20.53
C THR A 133 -11.47 -31.56 19.28
N ASP A 134 -12.75 -31.85 19.41
CA ASP A 134 -13.61 -32.23 18.29
C ASP A 134 -13.83 -31.08 17.29
N ASN A 135 -13.51 -29.85 17.66
CA ASN A 135 -13.65 -28.68 16.80
C ASN A 135 -12.53 -27.66 17.03
N GLN A 136 -11.45 -27.82 16.29
CA GLN A 136 -10.29 -26.92 16.36
C GLN A 136 -10.64 -25.47 16.01
N ASN A 137 -11.53 -25.24 15.06
CA ASN A 137 -11.91 -23.88 14.64
C ASN A 137 -12.64 -23.12 15.76
N ALA A 138 -13.55 -23.78 16.45
CA ALA A 138 -14.25 -23.19 17.60
C ALA A 138 -13.27 -22.87 18.73
N TYR A 139 -12.34 -23.77 19.02
CA TYR A 139 -11.30 -23.56 20.03
C TYR A 139 -10.40 -22.38 19.68
N LEU A 140 -9.93 -22.28 18.43
CA LEU A 140 -9.09 -21.16 17.96
C LEU A 140 -9.82 -19.82 18.08
N LEU A 141 -11.10 -19.79 17.70
CA LEU A 141 -11.93 -18.59 17.81
C LEU A 141 -12.12 -18.16 19.27
N GLU A 142 -12.39 -19.11 20.16
CA GLU A 142 -12.54 -18.84 21.59
C GLU A 142 -11.25 -18.25 22.18
N LYS A 143 -10.09 -18.83 21.85
CA LYS A 143 -8.79 -18.32 22.28
C LYS A 143 -8.51 -16.92 21.75
N ALA A 144 -8.83 -16.68 20.48
CA ALA A 144 -8.69 -15.35 19.87
C ALA A 144 -9.57 -14.31 20.57
N LEU A 145 -10.81 -14.65 20.90
CA LEU A 145 -11.73 -13.80 21.66
C LEU A 145 -11.23 -13.51 23.08
N CYS A 146 -10.68 -14.51 23.77
CA CYS A 146 -10.08 -14.32 25.10
C CYS A 146 -8.87 -13.37 25.01
N LYS A 147 -7.98 -13.55 24.03
CA LYS A 147 -6.82 -12.68 23.82
C LYS A 147 -7.26 -11.25 23.47
N GLN A 148 -8.23 -11.08 22.60
CA GLN A 148 -8.79 -9.77 22.25
C GLN A 148 -9.31 -9.02 23.48
N ARG A 149 -10.06 -9.69 24.36
CA ARG A 149 -10.59 -9.09 25.59
C ARG A 149 -9.47 -8.70 26.56
N SER A 150 -8.46 -9.57 26.73
CA SER A 150 -7.28 -9.28 27.55
C SER A 150 -6.52 -8.06 27.03
N LEU A 151 -6.25 -7.99 25.73
CA LEU A 151 -5.60 -6.85 25.11
C LEU A 151 -6.40 -5.56 25.25
N ARG A 152 -7.74 -5.61 25.06
CA ARG A 152 -8.62 -4.46 25.28
C ARG A 152 -8.51 -3.93 26.72
N SER A 153 -8.53 -4.82 27.69
CA SER A 153 -8.40 -4.46 29.10
C SER A 153 -7.03 -3.81 29.37
N ALA A 154 -5.95 -4.34 28.79
CA ALA A 154 -4.62 -3.77 28.92
C ALA A 154 -4.51 -2.38 28.29
N PHE A 155 -5.11 -2.15 27.12
CA PHE A 155 -5.16 -0.83 26.48
C PHE A 155 -5.94 0.18 27.32
N LEU A 156 -7.09 -0.20 27.85
CA LEU A 156 -7.88 0.67 28.73
C LEU A 156 -7.13 1.01 30.02
N ALA A 157 -6.41 0.06 30.61
CA ALA A 157 -5.56 0.30 31.78
C ALA A 157 -4.39 1.26 31.49
N ALA A 158 -3.98 1.34 30.23
CA ALA A 158 -2.95 2.29 29.75
C ALA A 158 -3.55 3.61 29.24
N ASP A 159 -4.82 3.91 29.55
CA ASP A 159 -5.55 5.09 29.10
C ASP A 159 -5.63 5.21 27.55
N ARG A 160 -5.76 4.07 26.86
CA ARG A 160 -5.90 3.99 25.42
C ARG A 160 -7.19 3.28 25.06
N ASP A 161 -8.15 3.99 24.45
CA ASP A 161 -9.39 3.39 23.95
C ASP A 161 -9.16 2.73 22.60
N ILE A 162 -8.43 1.61 22.60
CA ILE A 162 -8.16 0.80 21.42
C ILE A 162 -8.97 -0.48 21.51
N ASN A 163 -9.76 -0.79 20.48
CA ASN A 163 -10.47 -2.04 20.34
C ASN A 163 -9.68 -2.99 19.40
N PRO A 164 -8.98 -4.02 19.95
CA PRO A 164 -8.23 -4.95 19.12
C PRO A 164 -9.15 -5.72 18.17
N LEU A 165 -8.71 -5.87 16.92
CA LEU A 165 -9.43 -6.62 15.89
C LEU A 165 -9.01 -8.09 15.90
N ILE A 166 -9.97 -8.97 15.63
CA ILE A 166 -9.73 -10.36 15.24
C ILE A 166 -9.96 -10.46 13.75
N VAL A 167 -8.97 -10.94 13.02
CA VAL A 167 -9.09 -11.22 11.58
C VAL A 167 -9.15 -12.73 11.40
N VAL A 168 -10.24 -13.21 10.82
CA VAL A 168 -10.44 -14.61 10.49
C VAL A 168 -10.31 -14.77 8.98
N GLN A 169 -9.33 -15.53 8.54
CA GLN A 169 -9.18 -15.88 7.14
C GLN A 169 -9.95 -17.17 6.85
N ILE A 170 -10.92 -17.07 5.96
CA ILE A 170 -11.71 -18.22 5.51
C ILE A 170 -11.13 -18.67 4.16
N PRO A 171 -10.87 -19.97 3.95
CA PRO A 171 -10.39 -20.47 2.68
C PRO A 171 -11.40 -20.22 1.55
N ASN A 172 -10.90 -20.02 0.35
CA ASN A 172 -11.75 -19.83 -0.83
C ASN A 172 -12.51 -21.13 -1.12
N LYS A 173 -13.74 -21.01 -1.65
CA LYS A 173 -14.60 -22.15 -2.03
C LYS A 173 -13.97 -23.13 -3.04
N SER A 174 -12.88 -22.75 -3.70
CA SER A 174 -12.13 -23.60 -4.65
C SER A 174 -11.16 -24.57 -3.98
N GLU A 175 -10.78 -24.33 -2.74
CA GLU A 175 -10.01 -25.30 -1.96
C GLU A 175 -11.01 -26.29 -1.38
N LYS A 176 -11.11 -27.47 -2.02
CA LYS A 176 -11.86 -28.59 -1.45
C LYS A 176 -11.35 -28.83 -0.05
N MET A 177 -12.16 -28.56 0.97
CA MET A 177 -11.97 -29.14 2.28
C MET A 177 -11.87 -30.66 2.04
N GLN A 178 -10.72 -31.24 2.20
CA GLN A 178 -10.61 -32.65 2.46
C GLN A 178 -11.14 -32.80 3.89
N ASP A 179 -12.38 -33.26 3.99
CA ASP A 179 -12.90 -33.82 5.22
C ASP A 179 -12.11 -35.12 5.46
N ASP A 180 -11.15 -35.08 6.39
CA ASP A 180 -10.58 -36.24 7.04
C ASP A 180 -11.41 -36.57 8.28
#